data_4cdd0301d0ce0fab8a0d18453ca5816c
#
_entry.id   4cdd0301d0ce0fab8a0d18453ca5816c
#
_cell.length_a   1.000
_cell.length_b   1.000
_cell.length_c   1.000
_cell.angle_alpha   90.00
_cell.angle_beta   90.00
_cell.angle_gamma   90.00
#
_symmetry.space_group_name_H-M   'P 1'
#
loop_
_entity.id
_entity.type
_entity.pdbx_description
1 polymer ?
#
loop_
_entity_poly.entity_id
_entity_poly.type
_entity_poly.pdbx_seq_one_letter_code
_entity_poly.pdbx_strand_id
1 'polypeptide(L)'
;MDMAVRTARIALVGNPNSGKTALFNALTGSHQKVANYAGVTVERKEGRIHAADGRTLSVLDLPGTYSLRARSLDEEVTRDAVLGALPGESPPDVVVCVADATNLRLVLRLALELKQVGRPMVLALNMYDIAQRQGLRIDLEKLSAEIGAPVVTTVATRKRGIAELVAAAQAQADLAVGESHNEWHAPSAAEIRAAHREAERIVKACVRPPERPDTLTGKIDSVLLHPVAGLAILLGILFVMFQAVFTWATPAMD
;
A
#
# COMPACT_ATOMS: atom_id res chain seq x y z
N MET A 1 3.43 -38.87 14.09
CA MET A 1 3.80 -38.30 12.79
C MET A 1 3.74 -36.77 12.99
N ASP A 2 4.91 -36.23 13.25
CA ASP A 2 5.07 -34.81 13.59
C ASP A 2 4.81 -33.99 12.32
N MET A 3 3.62 -33.42 12.17
CA MET A 3 3.35 -32.46 11.12
C MET A 3 4.13 -31.19 11.49
N ALA A 4 5.34 -31.06 10.90
CA ALA A 4 6.09 -29.83 10.98
C ALA A 4 5.13 -28.67 10.64
N VAL A 5 4.82 -27.82 11.63
CA VAL A 5 3.94 -26.68 11.47
C VAL A 5 4.56 -25.77 10.41
N ARG A 6 4.01 -25.84 9.20
CA ARG A 6 4.48 -25.03 8.06
C ARG A 6 4.34 -23.55 8.44
N THR A 7 5.45 -22.83 8.43
CA THR A 7 5.43 -21.38 8.63
C THR A 7 4.76 -20.73 7.43
N ALA A 8 3.59 -20.15 7.62
CA ALA A 8 2.90 -19.46 6.53
C ALA A 8 3.64 -18.18 6.14
N ARG A 9 3.69 -17.90 4.83
CA ARG A 9 4.38 -16.75 4.23
C ARG A 9 3.38 -15.69 3.80
N ILE A 10 3.54 -14.50 4.33
CA ILE A 10 2.73 -13.32 4.02
C ILE A 10 3.57 -12.37 3.17
N ALA A 11 3.07 -11.91 2.02
CA ALA A 11 3.69 -10.85 1.25
C ALA A 11 2.91 -9.54 1.40
N LEU A 12 3.60 -8.47 1.79
CA LEU A 12 3.03 -7.12 1.77
C LEU A 12 3.21 -6.51 0.39
N VAL A 13 2.11 -6.16 -0.25
CA VAL A 13 2.06 -5.52 -1.56
C VAL A 13 1.26 -4.23 -1.44
N GLY A 14 1.63 -3.21 -2.18
CA GLY A 14 0.87 -1.95 -2.17
C GLY A 14 1.60 -0.85 -2.93
N ASN A 15 0.89 0.24 -3.13
CA ASN A 15 1.43 1.39 -3.83
C ASN A 15 2.58 2.03 -3.04
N PRO A 16 3.53 2.71 -3.70
CA PRO A 16 4.45 3.61 -3.03
C PRO A 16 3.69 4.58 -2.12
N ASN A 17 4.25 4.85 -0.94
CA ASN A 17 3.67 5.74 0.08
C ASN A 17 2.35 5.28 0.73
N SER A 18 1.88 4.06 0.50
CA SER A 18 0.72 3.48 1.23
C SER A 18 1.01 3.17 2.70
N GLY A 19 2.26 3.40 3.14
CA GLY A 19 2.70 3.08 4.50
C GLY A 19 3.05 1.59 4.70
N LYS A 20 3.35 0.86 3.61
CA LYS A 20 3.70 -0.56 3.60
C LYS A 20 4.90 -0.86 4.52
N THR A 21 5.99 -0.13 4.39
CA THR A 21 7.17 -0.31 5.26
C THR A 21 6.89 0.05 6.71
N ALA A 22 6.04 1.06 6.99
CA ALA A 22 5.61 1.35 8.34
C ALA A 22 4.78 0.20 8.94
N LEU A 23 3.91 -0.41 8.13
CA LEU A 23 3.13 -1.58 8.51
C LEU A 23 4.03 -2.81 8.73
N PHE A 24 5.01 -3.04 7.86
CA PHE A 24 6.02 -4.09 8.02
C PHE A 24 6.78 -3.94 9.35
N ASN A 25 7.24 -2.73 9.65
CA ASN A 25 7.93 -2.45 10.92
C ASN A 25 7.01 -2.62 12.14
N ALA A 26 5.73 -2.25 12.01
CA ALA A 26 4.75 -2.44 13.09
C ALA A 26 4.48 -3.92 13.36
N LEU A 27 4.46 -4.77 12.33
CA LEU A 27 4.26 -6.21 12.40
C LEU A 27 5.49 -6.93 12.97
N THR A 28 6.68 -6.61 12.47
CA THR A 28 7.91 -7.38 12.73
C THR A 28 8.77 -6.82 13.87
N GLY A 29 8.56 -5.57 14.24
CA GLY A 29 9.39 -4.88 15.23
C GLY A 29 10.86 -4.79 14.76
N SER A 30 11.79 -5.18 15.65
CA SER A 30 13.25 -5.22 15.34
C SER A 30 13.71 -6.54 14.71
N HIS A 31 12.82 -7.50 14.49
CA HIS A 31 13.14 -8.85 14.00
C HIS A 31 13.02 -8.92 12.47
N GLN A 32 13.88 -8.19 11.78
CA GLN A 32 13.91 -8.17 10.32
C GLN A 32 15.29 -8.51 9.78
N LYS A 33 15.32 -9.19 8.65
CA LYS A 33 16.52 -9.44 7.86
C LYS A 33 16.45 -8.66 6.58
N VAL A 34 17.55 -8.02 6.22
CA VAL A 34 17.69 -7.27 4.95
C VAL A 34 18.74 -8.00 4.12
N ALA A 35 18.41 -8.29 2.86
CA ALA A 35 19.26 -8.90 1.88
C ALA A 35 18.87 -8.38 0.49
N ASN A 36 19.52 -8.83 -0.57
CA ASN A 36 19.03 -8.59 -1.93
C ASN A 36 18.37 -9.87 -2.47
N TYR A 37 17.43 -9.71 -3.39
CA TYR A 37 16.92 -10.85 -4.16
C TYR A 37 18.02 -11.42 -5.04
N ALA A 38 18.00 -12.74 -5.26
CA ALA A 38 19.02 -13.42 -6.04
C ALA A 38 19.11 -12.87 -7.48
N GLY A 39 20.29 -12.38 -7.88
CA GLY A 39 20.55 -11.90 -9.23
C GLY A 39 20.10 -10.48 -9.54
N VAL A 40 19.57 -9.74 -8.57
CA VAL A 40 19.12 -8.34 -8.75
C VAL A 40 19.56 -7.47 -7.57
N THR A 41 19.65 -6.15 -7.79
CA THR A 41 20.03 -5.16 -6.76
C THR A 41 18.84 -4.67 -5.92
N VAL A 42 17.72 -5.39 -5.97
CA VAL A 42 16.50 -5.04 -5.26
C VAL A 42 16.56 -5.56 -3.83
N GLU A 43 16.28 -4.70 -2.87
CA GLU A 43 16.33 -5.02 -1.45
C GLU A 43 15.16 -5.95 -1.05
N ARG A 44 15.50 -7.02 -0.32
CA ARG A 44 14.57 -7.99 0.27
C ARG A 44 14.50 -7.77 1.77
N LYS A 45 13.33 -7.45 2.29
CA LYS A 45 13.07 -7.34 3.73
C LYS A 45 12.16 -8.47 4.17
N GLU A 46 12.65 -9.31 5.06
CA GLU A 46 11.90 -10.39 5.66
C GLU A 46 11.89 -10.28 7.18
N GLY A 47 10.71 -10.47 7.77
CA GLY A 47 10.54 -10.49 9.21
C GLY A 47 9.72 -11.69 9.67
N ARG A 48 9.72 -11.95 10.98
CA ARG A 48 8.91 -12.98 11.61
C ARG A 48 7.97 -12.36 12.61
N ILE A 49 6.75 -12.87 12.65
CA ILE A 49 5.72 -12.48 13.61
C ILE A 49 5.16 -13.73 14.26
N HIS A 50 4.67 -13.57 15.48
CA HIS A 50 3.98 -14.64 16.19
C HIS A 50 2.48 -14.31 16.22
N ALA A 51 1.69 -15.25 15.74
CA ALA A 51 0.24 -15.18 15.83
C ALA A 51 -0.23 -15.48 17.26
N ALA A 52 -1.48 -15.14 17.57
CA ALA A 52 -2.04 -15.31 18.91
C ALA A 52 -2.13 -16.80 19.33
N ASP A 53 -2.17 -17.72 18.39
CA ASP A 53 -2.15 -19.18 18.60
C ASP A 53 -0.73 -19.78 18.75
N GLY A 54 0.31 -18.92 18.78
CA GLY A 54 1.71 -19.32 18.89
C GLY A 54 2.39 -19.73 17.58
N ARG A 55 1.68 -19.77 16.45
CA ARG A 55 2.29 -20.04 15.14
C ARG A 55 3.20 -18.89 14.73
N THR A 56 4.31 -19.23 14.07
CA THR A 56 5.20 -18.23 13.47
C THR A 56 4.83 -18.02 12.01
N LEU A 57 4.70 -16.77 11.61
CA LEU A 57 4.45 -16.36 10.23
C LEU A 57 5.67 -15.60 9.72
N SER A 58 6.07 -15.84 8.46
CA SER A 58 7.09 -15.05 7.78
C SER A 58 6.41 -13.93 7.00
N VAL A 59 6.92 -12.71 7.12
CA VAL A 59 6.41 -11.52 6.42
C VAL A 59 7.48 -10.98 5.50
N LEU A 60 7.14 -10.84 4.23
CA LEU A 60 7.99 -10.30 3.19
C LEU A 60 7.49 -8.91 2.78
N ASP A 61 8.34 -7.87 2.88
CA ASP A 61 8.05 -6.53 2.36
C ASP A 61 8.50 -6.47 0.90
N LEU A 62 7.54 -6.42 -0.03
CA LEU A 62 7.83 -6.32 -1.46
C LEU A 62 7.97 -4.86 -1.89
N PRO A 63 8.74 -4.55 -2.93
CA PRO A 63 8.78 -3.22 -3.53
C PRO A 63 7.39 -2.66 -3.85
N GLY A 64 7.25 -1.33 -3.75
CA GLY A 64 5.98 -0.67 -4.07
C GLY A 64 5.64 -0.78 -5.55
N THR A 65 4.37 -1.12 -5.86
CA THR A 65 3.88 -1.18 -7.23
C THR A 65 2.46 -0.63 -7.35
N TYR A 66 2.13 -0.08 -8.50
CA TYR A 66 0.77 0.34 -8.84
C TYR A 66 -0.01 -0.71 -9.64
N SER A 67 0.66 -1.75 -10.12
CA SER A 67 0.08 -2.79 -10.98
C SER A 67 1.05 -3.96 -11.08
N LEU A 68 0.54 -5.16 -11.35
CA LEU A 68 1.38 -6.33 -11.67
C LEU A 68 1.98 -6.25 -13.09
N ARG A 69 1.67 -5.22 -13.87
CA ARG A 69 2.38 -4.90 -15.11
C ARG A 69 3.66 -4.16 -14.78
N ALA A 70 4.71 -4.91 -14.55
CA ALA A 70 6.00 -4.36 -14.21
C ALA A 70 6.56 -3.43 -15.32
N ARG A 71 7.09 -2.29 -14.90
CA ARG A 71 7.80 -1.30 -15.75
C ARG A 71 9.22 -1.05 -15.26
N SER A 72 9.57 -1.57 -14.09
CA SER A 72 10.88 -1.48 -13.46
C SER A 72 11.25 -2.83 -12.86
N LEU A 73 12.54 -3.02 -12.56
CA LEU A 73 13.02 -4.24 -11.91
C LEU A 73 12.35 -4.47 -10.54
N ASP A 74 12.10 -3.41 -9.78
CA ASP A 74 11.41 -3.50 -8.49
C ASP A 74 9.99 -4.04 -8.64
N GLU A 75 9.25 -3.55 -9.66
CA GLU A 75 7.90 -4.03 -9.96
C GLU A 75 7.91 -5.47 -10.52
N GLU A 76 8.96 -5.87 -11.27
CA GLU A 76 9.15 -7.25 -11.72
C GLU A 76 9.32 -8.20 -10.55
N VAL A 77 10.16 -7.84 -9.58
CA VAL A 77 10.35 -8.62 -8.35
C VAL A 77 9.02 -8.79 -7.60
N THR A 78 8.24 -7.72 -7.48
CA THR A 78 6.92 -7.77 -6.82
C THR A 78 5.97 -8.69 -7.56
N ARG A 79 5.86 -8.56 -8.88
CA ARG A 79 5.02 -9.42 -9.73
C ARG A 79 5.43 -10.89 -9.57
N ASP A 80 6.72 -11.19 -9.75
CA ASP A 80 7.24 -12.57 -9.77
C ASP A 80 7.14 -13.21 -8.38
N ALA A 81 7.33 -12.44 -7.30
CA ALA A 81 7.08 -12.93 -5.95
C ALA A 81 5.61 -13.29 -5.73
N VAL A 82 4.67 -12.45 -6.14
CA VAL A 82 3.22 -12.70 -6.03
C VAL A 82 2.80 -13.89 -6.87
N LEU A 83 3.34 -14.03 -8.09
CA LEU A 83 3.04 -15.15 -8.98
C LEU A 83 3.73 -16.46 -8.55
N GLY A 84 4.75 -16.39 -7.67
CA GLY A 84 5.56 -17.54 -7.30
C GLY A 84 6.58 -17.93 -8.37
N ALA A 85 6.91 -16.99 -9.27
CA ALA A 85 7.89 -17.18 -10.35
C ALA A 85 9.29 -16.69 -9.98
N LEU A 86 9.48 -16.17 -8.76
CA LEU A 86 10.78 -15.62 -8.33
C LEU A 86 11.77 -16.76 -8.02
N PRO A 87 12.93 -16.84 -8.71
CA PRO A 87 13.88 -17.91 -8.51
C PRO A 87 14.41 -17.99 -7.08
N GLY A 88 14.39 -19.19 -6.51
CA GLY A 88 14.88 -19.44 -5.15
C GLY A 88 13.95 -19.02 -4.02
N GLU A 89 12.77 -18.47 -4.33
CA GLU A 89 11.76 -18.07 -3.35
C GLU A 89 10.51 -18.96 -3.44
N SER A 90 9.99 -19.36 -2.29
CA SER A 90 8.67 -20.00 -2.26
C SER A 90 7.58 -18.93 -2.41
N PRO A 91 6.49 -19.24 -3.10
CA PRO A 91 5.38 -18.30 -3.22
C PRO A 91 4.77 -17.93 -1.87
N PRO A 92 4.18 -16.72 -1.71
CA PRO A 92 3.44 -16.39 -0.51
C PRO A 92 2.15 -17.20 -0.42
N ASP A 93 1.78 -17.60 0.80
CA ASP A 93 0.50 -18.26 1.07
C ASP A 93 -0.64 -17.23 1.06
N VAL A 94 -0.35 -15.99 1.51
CA VAL A 94 -1.30 -14.86 1.56
C VAL A 94 -0.65 -13.58 1.10
N VAL A 95 -1.39 -12.77 0.38
CA VAL A 95 -1.01 -11.40 -0.01
C VAL A 95 -1.78 -10.39 0.85
N VAL A 96 -1.08 -9.53 1.56
CA VAL A 96 -1.66 -8.38 2.23
C VAL A 96 -1.50 -7.16 1.33
N CYS A 97 -2.60 -6.72 0.71
CA CYS A 97 -2.64 -5.52 -0.11
C CYS A 97 -2.78 -4.28 0.79
N VAL A 98 -1.72 -3.50 0.91
CA VAL A 98 -1.67 -2.30 1.76
C VAL A 98 -2.18 -1.09 1.00
N ALA A 99 -3.27 -0.53 1.46
CA ALA A 99 -3.98 0.59 0.85
C ALA A 99 -3.90 1.84 1.73
N ASP A 100 -3.65 2.98 1.13
CA ASP A 100 -3.91 4.27 1.77
C ASP A 100 -5.43 4.52 1.80
N ALA A 101 -6.02 4.55 3.01
CA ALA A 101 -7.45 4.77 3.20
C ALA A 101 -7.91 6.16 2.73
N THR A 102 -7.00 7.12 2.57
CA THR A 102 -7.31 8.46 2.07
C THR A 102 -7.45 8.50 0.54
N ASN A 103 -6.89 7.48 -0.16
CA ASN A 103 -6.89 7.41 -1.61
C ASN A 103 -7.08 5.98 -2.13
N LEU A 104 -8.21 5.37 -1.84
CA LEU A 104 -8.55 3.99 -2.22
C LEU A 104 -8.52 3.76 -3.73
N ARG A 105 -8.81 4.78 -4.55
CA ARG A 105 -8.84 4.66 -6.01
C ARG A 105 -7.54 4.11 -6.58
N LEU A 106 -6.40 4.52 -6.03
CA LEU A 106 -5.08 4.11 -6.54
C LEU A 106 -4.79 2.63 -6.30
N VAL A 107 -5.21 2.10 -5.15
CA VAL A 107 -4.86 0.72 -4.76
C VAL A 107 -5.88 -0.30 -5.20
N LEU A 108 -7.15 0.10 -5.38
CA LEU A 108 -8.21 -0.85 -5.79
C LEU A 108 -7.92 -1.53 -7.12
N ARG A 109 -7.27 -0.84 -8.04
CA ARG A 109 -6.84 -1.47 -9.29
C ARG A 109 -5.85 -2.60 -9.02
N LEU A 110 -4.83 -2.37 -8.19
CA LEU A 110 -3.86 -3.39 -7.80
C LEU A 110 -4.57 -4.55 -7.07
N ALA A 111 -5.49 -4.25 -6.16
CA ALA A 111 -6.28 -5.26 -5.46
C ALA A 111 -7.11 -6.14 -6.43
N LEU A 112 -7.69 -5.55 -7.47
CA LEU A 112 -8.41 -6.30 -8.51
C LEU A 112 -7.48 -7.17 -9.36
N GLU A 113 -6.28 -6.69 -9.68
CA GLU A 113 -5.25 -7.49 -10.36
C GLU A 113 -4.77 -8.67 -9.48
N LEU A 114 -4.56 -8.45 -8.17
CA LEU A 114 -4.20 -9.49 -7.21
C LEU A 114 -5.30 -10.55 -7.07
N LYS A 115 -6.57 -10.12 -7.08
CA LYS A 115 -7.72 -11.04 -7.09
C LYS A 115 -7.71 -11.98 -8.30
N GLN A 116 -7.32 -11.48 -9.48
CA GLN A 116 -7.24 -12.28 -10.71
C GLN A 116 -6.16 -13.38 -10.62
N VAL A 117 -5.09 -13.14 -9.86
CA VAL A 117 -4.05 -14.15 -9.61
C VAL A 117 -4.61 -15.34 -8.81
N GLY A 118 -5.70 -15.15 -8.06
CA GLY A 118 -6.35 -16.20 -7.29
C GLY A 118 -5.65 -16.57 -5.98
N ARG A 119 -4.69 -15.73 -5.51
CA ARG A 119 -4.11 -15.96 -4.18
C ARG A 119 -4.98 -15.39 -3.08
N PRO A 120 -5.07 -16.06 -1.92
CA PRO A 120 -5.71 -15.51 -0.75
C PRO A 120 -5.17 -14.12 -0.44
N MET A 121 -6.08 -13.17 -0.21
CA MET A 121 -5.72 -11.78 -0.03
C MET A 121 -6.44 -11.17 1.17
N VAL A 122 -5.76 -10.24 1.86
CA VAL A 122 -6.37 -9.33 2.84
C VAL A 122 -6.10 -7.90 2.39
N LEU A 123 -7.11 -7.04 2.40
CA LEU A 123 -6.94 -5.61 2.15
C LEU A 123 -6.72 -4.88 3.48
N ALA A 124 -5.51 -4.37 3.70
CA ALA A 124 -5.15 -3.56 4.85
C ALA A 124 -5.33 -2.08 4.54
N LEU A 125 -6.39 -1.44 5.07
CA LEU A 125 -6.63 0.00 4.95
C LEU A 125 -5.79 0.75 5.99
N ASN A 126 -4.61 1.15 5.59
CA ASN A 126 -3.70 1.91 6.44
C ASN A 126 -4.02 3.42 6.42
N MET A 127 -3.47 4.17 7.37
CA MET A 127 -3.77 5.60 7.56
C MET A 127 -5.26 5.87 7.79
N TYR A 128 -5.99 4.90 8.35
CA TYR A 128 -7.44 5.00 8.53
C TYR A 128 -7.84 6.16 9.45
N ASP A 129 -7.01 6.51 10.43
CA ASP A 129 -7.20 7.68 11.28
C ASP A 129 -7.13 9.01 10.52
N ILE A 130 -6.33 9.08 9.46
CA ILE A 130 -6.25 10.26 8.58
C ILE A 130 -7.52 10.36 7.75
N ALA A 131 -7.97 9.25 7.14
CA ALA A 131 -9.22 9.20 6.38
C ALA A 131 -10.41 9.64 7.24
N GLN A 132 -10.51 9.15 8.48
CA GLN A 132 -11.54 9.56 9.43
C GLN A 132 -11.47 11.06 9.77
N ARG A 133 -10.28 11.60 10.02
CA ARG A 133 -10.09 13.04 10.29
C ARG A 133 -10.46 13.91 9.10
N GLN A 134 -10.25 13.42 7.89
CA GLN A 134 -10.69 14.08 6.64
C GLN A 134 -12.20 13.95 6.41
N GLY A 135 -12.93 13.23 7.29
CA GLY A 135 -14.39 13.05 7.16
C GLY A 135 -14.79 12.00 6.12
N LEU A 136 -13.85 11.20 5.62
CA LEU A 136 -14.14 10.09 4.72
C LEU A 136 -14.85 8.98 5.51
N ARG A 137 -15.97 8.48 4.99
CA ARG A 137 -16.68 7.33 5.53
C ARG A 137 -16.59 6.19 4.54
N ILE A 138 -15.95 5.10 4.97
CA ILE A 138 -15.74 3.89 4.16
C ILE A 138 -16.62 2.78 4.73
N ASP A 139 -17.47 2.23 3.89
CA ASP A 139 -18.30 1.05 4.18
C ASP A 139 -17.41 -0.19 4.01
N LEU A 140 -16.86 -0.69 5.14
CA LEU A 140 -15.90 -1.80 5.14
C LEU A 140 -16.53 -3.12 4.73
N GLU A 141 -17.78 -3.39 5.14
CA GLU A 141 -18.48 -4.63 4.80
C GLU A 141 -18.76 -4.69 3.30
N LYS A 142 -19.26 -3.59 2.75
CA LYS A 142 -19.52 -3.48 1.33
C LYS A 142 -18.23 -3.56 0.52
N LEU A 143 -17.15 -2.90 0.98
CA LEU A 143 -15.85 -2.96 0.32
C LEU A 143 -15.30 -4.40 0.31
N SER A 144 -15.42 -5.11 1.43
CA SER A 144 -15.03 -6.52 1.54
C SER A 144 -15.82 -7.40 0.57
N ALA A 145 -17.14 -7.20 0.46
CA ALA A 145 -18.00 -7.93 -0.47
C ALA A 145 -17.63 -7.66 -1.94
N GLU A 146 -17.37 -6.39 -2.31
CA GLU A 146 -17.01 -6.01 -3.68
C GLU A 146 -15.64 -6.57 -4.10
N ILE A 147 -14.66 -6.53 -3.19
CA ILE A 147 -13.32 -7.06 -3.47
C ILE A 147 -13.33 -8.59 -3.35
N GLY A 148 -14.17 -9.16 -2.51
CA GLY A 148 -14.19 -10.60 -2.20
C GLY A 148 -13.02 -11.02 -1.33
N ALA A 149 -12.53 -10.13 -0.45
CA ALA A 149 -11.45 -10.37 0.49
C ALA A 149 -11.69 -9.61 1.81
N PRO A 150 -11.21 -10.13 2.95
CA PRO A 150 -11.30 -9.42 4.22
C PRO A 150 -10.65 -8.03 4.15
N VAL A 151 -11.32 -7.06 4.76
CA VAL A 151 -10.83 -5.67 4.87
C VAL A 151 -10.54 -5.38 6.33
N VAL A 152 -9.30 -4.97 6.63
CA VAL A 152 -8.85 -4.64 7.98
C VAL A 152 -8.32 -3.21 8.01
N THR A 153 -8.81 -2.40 8.94
CA THR A 153 -8.31 -1.04 9.14
C THR A 153 -7.05 -1.03 10.00
N THR A 154 -6.04 -0.29 9.58
CA THR A 154 -4.77 -0.19 10.30
C THR A 154 -4.30 1.25 10.45
N VAL A 155 -3.57 1.51 11.54
CA VAL A 155 -2.79 2.72 11.77
C VAL A 155 -1.39 2.27 12.18
N ALA A 156 -0.54 2.01 11.21
CA ALA A 156 0.78 1.39 11.39
C ALA A 156 1.65 2.14 12.42
N THR A 157 1.66 3.48 12.37
CA THR A 157 2.42 4.34 13.29
C THR A 157 1.98 4.24 14.74
N ARG A 158 0.73 3.81 14.99
CA ARG A 158 0.14 3.64 16.33
C ARG A 158 -0.09 2.17 16.69
N LYS A 159 0.35 1.25 15.85
CA LYS A 159 0.15 -0.20 16.01
C LYS A 159 -1.32 -0.62 16.23
N ARG A 160 -2.27 0.12 15.66
CA ARG A 160 -3.70 -0.24 15.72
C ARG A 160 -4.08 -1.12 14.53
N GLY A 161 -4.95 -2.11 14.76
CA GLY A 161 -5.41 -3.05 13.74
C GLY A 161 -4.37 -4.11 13.36
N ILE A 162 -3.23 -4.19 14.06
CA ILE A 162 -2.15 -5.14 13.75
C ILE A 162 -2.54 -6.57 14.11
N ALA A 163 -3.13 -6.78 15.30
CA ALA A 163 -3.56 -8.12 15.74
C ALA A 163 -4.68 -8.66 14.83
N GLU A 164 -5.64 -7.82 14.47
CA GLU A 164 -6.73 -8.15 13.58
C GLU A 164 -6.22 -8.49 12.17
N LEU A 165 -5.22 -7.74 11.69
CA LEU A 165 -4.59 -8.02 10.40
C LEU A 165 -3.86 -9.36 10.40
N VAL A 166 -3.11 -9.67 11.46
CA VAL A 166 -2.41 -10.96 11.61
C VAL A 166 -3.43 -12.11 11.64
N ALA A 167 -4.51 -11.97 12.41
CA ALA A 167 -5.57 -12.98 12.48
C ALA A 167 -6.26 -13.20 11.13
N ALA A 168 -6.58 -12.11 10.41
CA ALA A 168 -7.19 -12.19 9.08
C ALA A 168 -6.23 -12.83 8.06
N ALA A 169 -4.95 -12.48 8.07
CA ALA A 169 -3.95 -13.07 7.18
C ALA A 169 -3.76 -14.57 7.46
N GLN A 170 -3.76 -14.96 8.75
CA GLN A 170 -3.65 -16.34 9.14
C GLN A 170 -4.88 -17.16 8.70
N ALA A 171 -6.09 -16.63 8.90
CA ALA A 171 -7.31 -17.29 8.45
C ALA A 171 -7.31 -17.51 6.91
N GLN A 172 -6.82 -16.53 6.16
CA GLN A 172 -6.67 -16.65 4.70
C GLN A 172 -5.59 -17.68 4.32
N ALA A 173 -4.49 -17.79 5.07
CA ALA A 173 -3.46 -18.77 4.84
C ALA A 173 -3.97 -20.22 5.08
N ASP A 174 -4.83 -20.39 6.07
CA ASP A 174 -5.43 -21.70 6.38
C ASP A 174 -6.42 -22.15 5.28
N LEU A 175 -7.09 -21.22 4.59
CA LEU A 175 -7.95 -21.51 3.44
C LEU A 175 -7.16 -21.86 2.18
N ALA A 176 -5.92 -21.37 2.05
CA ALA A 176 -5.07 -21.55 0.86
C ALA A 176 -4.54 -22.98 0.65
N VAL A 177 -4.72 -23.87 1.61
CA VAL A 177 -4.19 -25.24 1.54
C VAL A 177 -4.98 -26.04 0.50
N GLY A 178 -4.46 -26.08 -0.74
CA GLY A 178 -5.00 -26.90 -1.82
C GLY A 178 -5.51 -26.15 -3.04
N GLU A 179 -5.50 -24.83 -3.07
CA GLU A 179 -5.94 -24.07 -4.24
C GLU A 179 -4.84 -23.94 -5.30
N SER A 180 -5.19 -24.26 -6.56
CA SER A 180 -4.36 -23.96 -7.72
C SER A 180 -4.53 -22.50 -8.07
N HIS A 181 -3.41 -21.78 -8.30
CA HIS A 181 -3.45 -20.40 -8.74
C HIS A 181 -3.75 -20.31 -10.24
N ASN A 182 -4.51 -19.28 -10.63
CA ASN A 182 -4.78 -19.04 -12.03
C ASN A 182 -3.50 -18.68 -12.79
N GLU A 183 -3.40 -19.11 -14.03
CA GLU A 183 -2.36 -18.63 -14.93
C GLU A 183 -2.56 -17.11 -15.15
N TRP A 184 -1.60 -16.32 -14.66
CA TRP A 184 -1.62 -14.89 -14.88
C TRP A 184 -1.12 -14.52 -16.27
N HIS A 185 -1.83 -13.67 -16.96
CA HIS A 185 -1.39 -13.05 -18.21
C HIS A 185 -1.40 -11.53 -18.08
N ALA A 186 -0.51 -10.87 -18.80
CA ALA A 186 -0.44 -9.42 -18.80
C ALA A 186 -1.75 -8.83 -19.37
N PRO A 187 -2.49 -7.99 -18.59
CA PRO A 187 -3.78 -7.51 -19.03
C PRO A 187 -3.67 -6.62 -20.27
N SER A 188 -4.60 -6.79 -21.19
CA SER A 188 -4.77 -5.98 -22.38
C SER A 188 -5.19 -4.54 -22.03
N ALA A 189 -5.08 -3.61 -22.97
CA ALA A 189 -5.54 -2.24 -22.79
C ALA A 189 -7.06 -2.14 -22.47
N ALA A 190 -7.86 -3.09 -22.95
CA ALA A 190 -9.29 -3.15 -22.66
C ALA A 190 -9.55 -3.57 -21.20
N GLU A 191 -8.86 -4.59 -20.71
CA GLU A 191 -8.93 -5.07 -19.33
C GLU A 191 -8.46 -4.01 -18.34
N ILE A 192 -7.40 -3.28 -18.66
CA ILE A 192 -6.93 -2.16 -17.84
C ILE A 192 -8.01 -1.08 -17.70
N ARG A 193 -8.66 -0.71 -18.81
CA ARG A 193 -9.77 0.27 -18.76
C ARG A 193 -10.96 -0.27 -18.00
N ALA A 194 -11.26 -1.56 -18.10
CA ALA A 194 -12.31 -2.21 -17.36
C ALA A 194 -12.01 -2.21 -15.84
N ALA A 195 -10.82 -2.61 -15.44
CA ALA A 195 -10.37 -2.57 -14.04
C ALA A 195 -10.39 -1.15 -13.46
N HIS A 196 -10.04 -0.15 -14.26
CA HIS A 196 -10.11 1.26 -13.83
C HIS A 196 -11.55 1.72 -13.59
N ARG A 197 -12.48 1.41 -14.50
CA ARG A 197 -13.91 1.71 -14.31
C ARG A 197 -14.49 0.98 -13.11
N GLU A 198 -14.09 -0.28 -12.92
CA GLU A 198 -14.54 -1.09 -11.79
C GLU A 198 -14.02 -0.53 -10.46
N ALA A 199 -12.75 -0.15 -10.37
CA ALA A 199 -12.20 0.52 -9.20
C ALA A 199 -12.96 1.82 -8.88
N GLU A 200 -13.29 2.63 -9.89
CA GLU A 200 -14.11 3.83 -9.70
C GLU A 200 -15.53 3.53 -9.22
N ARG A 201 -16.14 2.48 -9.76
CA ARG A 201 -17.47 2.02 -9.33
C ARG A 201 -17.46 1.62 -7.85
N ILE A 202 -16.47 0.83 -7.43
CA ILE A 202 -16.31 0.37 -6.06
C ILE A 202 -16.09 1.58 -5.13
N VAL A 203 -15.20 2.52 -5.49
CA VAL A 203 -15.00 3.73 -4.68
C VAL A 203 -16.30 4.49 -4.50
N LYS A 204 -17.03 4.76 -5.58
CA LYS A 204 -18.34 5.46 -5.52
C LYS A 204 -19.37 4.71 -4.68
N ALA A 205 -19.32 3.38 -4.69
CA ALA A 205 -20.26 2.56 -3.94
C ALA A 205 -19.94 2.48 -2.44
N CYS A 206 -18.65 2.48 -2.07
CA CYS A 206 -18.18 2.19 -0.71
C CYS A 206 -17.66 3.41 0.05
N VAL A 207 -17.29 4.50 -0.66
CA VAL A 207 -16.69 5.69 -0.03
C VAL A 207 -17.63 6.88 -0.14
N ARG A 208 -17.98 7.45 1.00
CA ARG A 208 -18.72 8.71 1.06
C ARG A 208 -17.74 9.85 1.32
N PRO A 209 -17.69 10.87 0.46
CA PRO A 209 -16.86 12.04 0.67
C PRO A 209 -17.31 12.82 1.92
N PRO A 210 -16.45 13.65 2.49
CA PRO A 210 -16.79 14.48 3.63
C PRO A 210 -17.93 15.46 3.27
N GLU A 211 -18.87 15.64 4.19
CA GLU A 211 -19.98 16.58 4.02
C GLU A 211 -19.52 18.06 3.93
N ARG A 212 -18.34 18.33 4.50
CA ARG A 212 -17.68 19.64 4.43
C ARG A 212 -16.23 19.42 3.97
N PRO A 213 -15.93 19.62 2.70
CA PRO A 213 -14.54 19.63 2.25
C PRO A 213 -13.77 20.72 2.98
N ASP A 214 -12.50 20.46 3.30
CA ASP A 214 -11.62 21.48 3.89
C ASP A 214 -11.42 22.62 2.89
N THR A 215 -12.30 23.63 3.02
CA THR A 215 -12.36 24.76 2.08
C THR A 215 -11.17 25.70 2.23
N LEU A 216 -10.48 25.67 3.36
CA LEU A 216 -9.36 26.57 3.63
C LEU A 216 -8.11 26.10 2.88
N THR A 217 -7.74 24.84 2.99
CA THR A 217 -6.65 24.23 2.20
C THR A 217 -6.94 24.34 0.71
N GLY A 218 -8.17 24.03 0.28
CA GLY A 218 -8.56 24.14 -1.11
C GLY A 218 -8.49 25.57 -1.66
N LYS A 219 -8.79 26.60 -0.85
CA LYS A 219 -8.63 28.02 -1.24
C LYS A 219 -7.15 28.40 -1.35
N ILE A 220 -6.32 27.97 -0.41
CA ILE A 220 -4.88 28.23 -0.47
C ILE A 220 -4.29 27.56 -1.71
N ASP A 221 -4.61 26.30 -1.95
CA ASP A 221 -4.17 25.55 -3.13
C ASP A 221 -4.63 26.20 -4.43
N SER A 222 -5.88 26.70 -4.48
CA SER A 222 -6.40 27.37 -5.68
C SER A 222 -5.65 28.66 -6.03
N VAL A 223 -5.11 29.36 -5.03
CA VAL A 223 -4.28 30.56 -5.24
C VAL A 223 -2.84 30.18 -5.57
N LEU A 224 -2.25 29.27 -4.80
CA LEU A 224 -0.84 28.88 -4.98
C LEU A 224 -0.60 28.11 -6.28
N LEU A 225 -1.55 27.28 -6.70
CA LEU A 225 -1.45 26.48 -7.94
C LEU A 225 -2.01 27.24 -9.18
N HIS A 226 -2.53 28.45 -9.00
CA HIS A 226 -2.98 29.25 -10.14
C HIS A 226 -1.78 29.67 -11.02
N PRO A 227 -1.82 29.46 -12.35
CA PRO A 227 -0.65 29.64 -13.22
C PRO A 227 -0.05 31.04 -13.18
N VAL A 228 -0.88 32.09 -12.98
CA VAL A 228 -0.40 33.47 -12.88
C VAL A 228 -0.11 33.87 -11.44
N ALA A 229 -1.05 33.61 -10.51
CA ALA A 229 -0.89 33.99 -9.12
C ALA A 229 0.24 33.21 -8.43
N GLY A 230 0.35 31.90 -8.68
CA GLY A 230 1.44 31.07 -8.14
C GLY A 230 2.81 31.53 -8.64
N LEU A 231 2.93 31.87 -9.93
CA LEU A 231 4.17 32.42 -10.47
C LEU A 231 4.54 33.75 -9.83
N ALA A 232 3.56 34.65 -9.66
CA ALA A 232 3.78 35.96 -9.01
C ALA A 232 4.22 35.79 -7.54
N ILE A 233 3.58 34.87 -6.81
CA ILE A 233 3.96 34.54 -5.42
C ILE A 233 5.38 33.95 -5.38
N LEU A 234 5.73 33.04 -6.29
CA LEU A 234 7.07 32.45 -6.38
C LEU A 234 8.13 33.54 -6.63
N LEU A 235 7.88 34.42 -7.60
CA LEU A 235 8.80 35.54 -7.88
C LEU A 235 8.93 36.50 -6.70
N GLY A 236 7.81 36.77 -5.99
CA GLY A 236 7.84 37.58 -4.76
C GLY A 236 8.68 36.96 -3.66
N ILE A 237 8.55 35.67 -3.43
CA ILE A 237 9.34 34.92 -2.44
C ILE A 237 10.83 34.94 -2.83
N LEU A 238 11.16 34.70 -4.10
CA LEU A 238 12.53 34.76 -4.60
C LEU A 238 13.13 36.15 -4.43
N PHE A 239 12.37 37.21 -4.76
CA PHE A 239 12.80 38.59 -4.57
C PHE A 239 13.11 38.89 -3.10
N VAL A 240 12.21 38.53 -2.18
CA VAL A 240 12.43 38.71 -0.73
C VAL A 240 13.65 37.92 -0.25
N MET A 241 13.83 36.70 -0.73
CA MET A 241 14.97 35.86 -0.39
C MET A 241 16.30 36.49 -0.87
N PHE A 242 16.34 36.98 -2.13
CA PHE A 242 17.50 37.70 -2.64
C PHE A 242 17.79 38.97 -1.84
N GLN A 243 16.75 39.76 -1.54
CA GLN A 243 16.88 40.97 -0.73
C GLN A 243 17.40 40.66 0.67
N ALA A 244 16.92 39.62 1.30
CA ALA A 244 17.39 39.17 2.62
C ALA A 244 18.86 38.78 2.60
N VAL A 245 19.29 38.01 1.61
CA VAL A 245 20.68 37.53 1.50
C VAL A 245 21.65 38.69 1.18
N PHE A 246 21.31 39.52 0.20
CA PHE A 246 22.26 40.54 -0.30
C PHE A 246 22.19 41.89 0.42
N THR A 247 21.07 42.21 1.07
CA THR A 247 20.93 43.53 1.72
C THR A 247 20.93 43.45 3.23
N TRP A 248 20.25 42.43 3.81
CA TRP A 248 20.09 42.33 5.27
C TRP A 248 21.17 41.47 5.94
N ALA A 249 21.77 40.53 5.22
CA ALA A 249 22.84 39.71 5.77
C ALA A 249 24.22 40.47 5.75
N THR A 250 24.44 41.40 4.83
CA THR A 250 25.70 42.14 4.71
C THR A 250 26.10 42.91 5.98
N PRO A 251 25.23 43.69 6.65
CA PRO A 251 25.57 44.41 7.87
C PRO A 251 25.76 43.53 9.11
N ALA A 252 25.46 42.24 9.04
CA ALA A 252 25.68 41.27 10.14
C ALA A 252 27.00 40.51 9.96
N MET A 253 27.70 40.69 8.83
CA MET A 253 28.96 40.04 8.51
C MET A 253 30.18 41.00 8.61
N ASP A 254 29.92 42.31 8.75
CA ASP A 254 30.93 43.37 9.08
C ASP A 254 30.87 43.65 10.59
#